data_7419fb7df2d09695fb9b5b22c0819fee
#
_entry.id   7419fb7df2d09695fb9b5b22c0819fee
#
_cell.length_a   1.000
_cell.length_b   1.000
_cell.length_c   1.000
_cell.angle_alpha   90.00
_cell.angle_beta   90.00
_cell.angle_gamma   90.00
#
_symmetry.space_group_name_H-M   'P 1'
#
loop_
_entity.id
_entity.type
_entity.pdbx_description
1 polymer ?
#
loop_
_entity_poly.entity_id
_entity_poly.type
_entity_poly.pdbx_seq_one_letter_code
_entity_poly.pdbx_strand_id
1 'polypeptide(L)'
;MQPFGDHCGKIAPKPEGATSPSSIVNALQQQFIEFALQSGVLKFGEFRTKAGRLSPYFFNAGLFNRGATLGQLARFYARTLLAARDAGRVQFDMLFGPAYKGITLASATAVALADLGADVPFAFNRKEAKDHGEGGVIVGSPLAGRVVIVDDVITAGTSVRESVELIRAAGATPAGVLIALDRMERSGADDALSAGSAVQSVESTYGMPVLAIANLNDLLRFLNSESSFAAAARSFLPAVKRYRERYGA
;
A
#
# COMPACT_ATOMS: atom_id res chain seq x y z
N MET A 1 6.86 -64.81 -33.78
CA MET A 1 5.47 -64.31 -33.83
C MET A 1 5.03 -64.07 -32.41
N GLN A 2 5.13 -62.88 -31.90
CA GLN A 2 4.63 -62.44 -30.62
C GLN A 2 3.87 -61.13 -30.80
N PRO A 3 2.71 -60.92 -30.14
CA PRO A 3 1.89 -59.75 -30.34
C PRO A 3 2.31 -58.58 -29.45
N PHE A 4 2.16 -57.41 -30.01
CA PHE A 4 2.34 -56.11 -29.38
C PHE A 4 1.34 -55.93 -28.24
N GLY A 5 1.84 -55.51 -27.07
CA GLY A 5 1.02 -55.10 -25.91
C GLY A 5 0.82 -53.59 -25.93
N ASP A 6 -0.44 -53.17 -26.01
CA ASP A 6 -0.92 -51.79 -25.86
C ASP A 6 -0.62 -51.24 -24.47
N HIS A 7 0.24 -50.22 -24.38
CA HIS A 7 0.37 -49.39 -23.18
C HIS A 7 -0.51 -48.15 -23.33
N CYS A 8 -1.76 -48.27 -22.87
CA CYS A 8 -2.66 -47.17 -22.66
C CYS A 8 -2.12 -46.33 -21.46
N GLY A 9 -1.46 -45.20 -21.76
CA GLY A 9 -1.01 -44.28 -20.75
C GLY A 9 -2.18 -43.59 -20.06
N LYS A 10 -2.40 -43.92 -18.78
CA LYS A 10 -3.34 -43.18 -17.91
C LYS A 10 -2.79 -41.78 -17.69
N ILE A 11 -3.45 -40.79 -18.27
CA ILE A 11 -3.24 -39.36 -17.97
C ILE A 11 -3.72 -39.15 -16.52
N ALA A 12 -2.78 -38.78 -15.64
CA ALA A 12 -3.08 -38.42 -14.27
C ALA A 12 -3.95 -37.13 -14.28
N PRO A 13 -4.98 -37.01 -13.45
CA PRO A 13 -5.79 -35.81 -13.35
C PRO A 13 -4.93 -34.65 -12.87
N LYS A 14 -5.06 -33.51 -13.58
CA LYS A 14 -4.49 -32.22 -13.18
C LYS A 14 -5.01 -31.84 -11.79
N PRO A 15 -4.20 -31.35 -10.86
CA PRO A 15 -4.72 -30.89 -9.58
C PRO A 15 -5.62 -29.68 -9.80
N GLU A 16 -6.91 -29.85 -9.51
CA GLU A 16 -7.87 -28.76 -9.39
C GLU A 16 -7.50 -27.92 -8.17
N GLY A 17 -7.28 -26.62 -8.36
CA GLY A 17 -7.17 -25.69 -7.25
C GLY A 17 -6.01 -24.69 -7.26
N ALA A 18 -5.29 -24.49 -8.34
CA ALA A 18 -4.36 -23.36 -8.44
C ALA A 18 -5.14 -22.06 -8.67
N THR A 19 -5.43 -21.32 -7.58
CA THR A 19 -5.94 -19.93 -7.66
C THR A 19 -5.01 -19.08 -8.50
N SER A 20 -5.55 -18.41 -9.53
CA SER A 20 -4.73 -17.55 -10.39
C SER A 20 -4.14 -16.38 -9.58
N PRO A 21 -2.94 -15.87 -9.93
CA PRO A 21 -2.32 -14.74 -9.23
C PRO A 21 -3.25 -13.53 -9.11
N SER A 22 -4.08 -13.26 -10.11
CA SER A 22 -5.05 -12.14 -10.08
C SER A 22 -6.18 -12.34 -9.07
N SER A 23 -6.61 -13.58 -8.80
CA SER A 23 -7.63 -13.86 -7.77
C SER A 23 -7.08 -13.73 -6.35
N ILE A 24 -5.80 -14.03 -6.13
CA ILE A 24 -5.12 -13.88 -4.83
C ILE A 24 -4.95 -12.39 -4.51
N VAL A 25 -4.57 -11.57 -5.49
CA VAL A 25 -4.42 -10.12 -5.31
C VAL A 25 -5.77 -9.50 -4.94
N ASN A 26 -6.86 -9.85 -5.66
CA ASN A 26 -8.20 -9.35 -5.33
C ASN A 26 -8.66 -9.74 -3.91
N ALA A 27 -8.29 -10.93 -3.43
CA ALA A 27 -8.61 -11.37 -2.08
C ALA A 27 -7.87 -10.56 -1.01
N LEU A 28 -6.60 -10.18 -1.24
CA LEU A 28 -5.82 -9.37 -0.30
C LEU A 28 -6.42 -7.98 -0.12
N GLN A 29 -6.81 -7.29 -1.21
CA GLN A 29 -7.45 -5.98 -1.16
C GLN A 29 -8.79 -6.04 -0.42
N GLN A 30 -9.61 -7.04 -0.72
CA GLN A 30 -10.89 -7.22 -0.04
C GLN A 30 -10.70 -7.43 1.47
N GLN A 31 -9.79 -8.32 1.87
CA GLN A 31 -9.47 -8.57 3.28
C GLN A 31 -8.95 -7.30 3.98
N PHE A 32 -8.14 -6.50 3.30
CA PHE A 32 -7.65 -5.24 3.86
C PHE A 32 -8.78 -4.23 4.07
N ILE A 33 -9.70 -4.08 3.11
CA ILE A 33 -10.84 -3.17 3.23
C ILE A 33 -11.77 -3.60 4.38
N GLU A 34 -12.07 -4.89 4.51
CA GLU A 34 -12.85 -5.44 5.61
C GLU A 34 -12.17 -5.18 6.96
N PHE A 35 -10.87 -5.43 7.04
CA PHE A 35 -10.07 -5.14 8.25
C PHE A 35 -10.06 -3.65 8.61
N ALA A 36 -9.93 -2.76 7.62
CA ALA A 36 -9.96 -1.32 7.83
C ALA A 36 -11.34 -0.83 8.33
N LEU A 37 -12.43 -1.44 7.85
CA LEU A 37 -13.80 -1.19 8.33
C LEU A 37 -13.98 -1.67 9.77
N GLN A 38 -13.61 -2.91 10.07
CA GLN A 38 -13.71 -3.50 11.41
C GLN A 38 -12.90 -2.72 12.44
N SER A 39 -11.74 -2.19 12.05
CA SER A 39 -10.87 -1.39 12.91
C SER A 39 -11.33 0.07 13.03
N GLY A 40 -12.41 0.48 12.34
CA GLY A 40 -12.89 1.85 12.33
C GLY A 40 -11.96 2.85 11.64
N VAL A 41 -10.97 2.36 10.91
CA VAL A 41 -9.99 3.15 10.15
C VAL A 41 -10.60 3.68 8.85
N LEU A 42 -11.37 2.83 8.16
CA LEU A 42 -12.20 3.19 7.02
C LEU A 42 -13.64 3.37 7.50
N LYS A 43 -14.24 4.49 7.15
CA LYS A 43 -15.64 4.82 7.47
C LYS A 43 -16.33 5.40 6.25
N PHE A 44 -17.62 5.06 6.10
CA PHE A 44 -18.50 5.70 5.12
C PHE A 44 -19.39 6.74 5.81
N GLY A 45 -19.69 7.84 5.13
CA GLY A 45 -20.44 8.97 5.64
C GLY A 45 -20.07 10.26 4.91
N GLU A 46 -20.40 11.40 5.46
CA GLU A 46 -20.01 12.71 4.93
C GLU A 46 -18.82 13.27 5.71
N PHE A 47 -17.67 13.40 5.05
CA PHE A 47 -16.44 13.87 5.68
C PHE A 47 -15.83 15.03 4.89
N ARG A 48 -15.55 16.14 5.57
CA ARG A 48 -14.84 17.26 4.95
C ARG A 48 -13.33 16.97 4.92
N THR A 49 -12.75 16.94 3.72
CA THR A 49 -11.30 16.78 3.54
C THR A 49 -10.56 18.07 3.86
N LYS A 50 -9.23 18.02 4.00
CA LYS A 50 -8.38 19.23 4.18
C LYS A 50 -8.49 20.19 3.02
N ALA A 51 -8.78 19.71 1.81
CA ALA A 51 -9.04 20.54 0.62
C ALA A 51 -10.47 21.12 0.56
N GLY A 52 -11.27 20.96 1.62
CA GLY A 52 -12.65 21.46 1.70
C GLY A 52 -13.71 20.58 1.05
N ARG A 53 -13.34 19.52 0.33
CA ARG A 53 -14.24 18.61 -0.38
C ARG A 53 -15.08 17.76 0.57
N LEU A 54 -16.32 17.48 0.19
CA LEU A 54 -17.17 16.54 0.90
C LEU A 54 -16.94 15.11 0.37
N SER A 55 -16.23 14.30 1.13
CA SER A 55 -15.90 12.90 0.77
C SER A 55 -16.91 11.93 1.36
N PRO A 56 -17.41 10.93 0.61
CA PRO A 56 -18.32 9.90 1.09
C PRO A 56 -17.64 8.81 1.94
N TYR A 57 -16.35 8.89 2.10
CA TYR A 57 -15.57 7.98 2.95
C TYR A 57 -14.37 8.69 3.58
N PHE A 58 -13.90 8.14 4.68
CA PHE A 58 -12.74 8.64 5.41
C PHE A 58 -11.82 7.48 5.77
N PHE A 59 -10.53 7.64 5.55
CA PHE A 59 -9.50 6.69 5.94
C PHE A 59 -8.49 7.38 6.86
N ASN A 60 -8.29 6.82 8.05
CA ASN A 60 -7.34 7.33 9.03
C ASN A 60 -6.48 6.19 9.59
N ALA A 61 -5.33 5.95 9.00
CA ALA A 61 -4.38 4.92 9.43
C ALA A 61 -3.87 5.11 10.87
N GLY A 62 -3.95 6.33 11.42
CA GLY A 62 -3.58 6.57 12.83
C GLY A 62 -4.45 5.83 13.85
N LEU A 63 -5.58 5.26 13.43
CA LEU A 63 -6.43 4.43 14.27
C LEU A 63 -5.97 2.97 14.35
N PHE A 64 -4.98 2.55 13.59
CA PHE A 64 -4.24 1.30 13.82
C PHE A 64 -3.27 1.44 14.99
N ASN A 65 -3.79 1.78 16.16
CA ASN A 65 -3.04 2.20 17.35
C ASN A 65 -2.91 1.11 18.42
N ARG A 66 -3.19 -0.15 18.08
CA ARG A 66 -3.02 -1.32 18.94
C ARG A 66 -2.05 -2.30 18.27
N GLY A 67 -1.25 -3.01 19.07
CA GLY A 67 -0.29 -4.00 18.56
C GLY A 67 -0.92 -5.00 17.60
N ALA A 68 -2.10 -5.54 17.92
CA ALA A 68 -2.80 -6.48 17.04
C ALA A 68 -3.19 -5.86 15.69
N THR A 69 -3.74 -4.63 15.68
CA THR A 69 -4.14 -3.98 14.43
C THR A 69 -2.93 -3.48 13.63
N LEU A 70 -1.89 -2.98 14.29
CA LEU A 70 -0.64 -2.58 13.62
C LEU A 70 0.07 -3.81 13.02
N GLY A 71 0.15 -4.93 13.75
CA GLY A 71 0.75 -6.16 13.25
C GLY A 71 -0.01 -6.75 12.06
N GLN A 72 -1.36 -6.70 12.08
CA GLN A 72 -2.15 -7.14 10.94
C GLN A 72 -1.97 -6.21 9.72
N LEU A 73 -1.92 -4.88 9.93
CA LEU A 73 -1.60 -3.91 8.89
C LEU A 73 -0.22 -4.18 8.28
N ALA A 74 0.79 -4.41 9.11
CA ALA A 74 2.16 -4.70 8.67
C ALA A 74 2.22 -5.95 7.76
N ARG A 75 1.43 -6.99 8.06
CA ARG A 75 1.31 -8.18 7.19
C ARG A 75 0.70 -7.85 5.83
N PHE A 76 -0.25 -6.93 5.75
CA PHE A 76 -0.78 -6.45 4.46
C PHE A 76 0.30 -5.71 3.67
N TYR A 77 1.06 -4.81 4.31
CA TYR A 77 2.18 -4.13 3.68
C TYR A 77 3.23 -5.12 3.16
N ALA A 78 3.67 -6.05 4.01
CA ALA A 78 4.69 -7.03 3.65
C ALA A 78 4.24 -7.91 2.47
N ARG A 79 3.01 -8.44 2.50
CA ARG A 79 2.46 -9.26 1.40
C ARG A 79 2.34 -8.47 0.09
N THR A 80 1.90 -7.20 0.15
CA THR A 80 1.81 -6.33 -1.03
C THR A 80 3.19 -6.08 -1.63
N LEU A 81 4.19 -5.81 -0.80
CA LEU A 81 5.56 -5.57 -1.24
C LEU A 81 6.20 -6.82 -1.85
N LEU A 82 6.05 -7.98 -1.21
CA LEU A 82 6.56 -9.25 -1.72
C LEU A 82 5.90 -9.63 -3.04
N ALA A 83 4.57 -9.50 -3.16
CA ALA A 83 3.86 -9.75 -4.41
C ALA A 83 4.32 -8.82 -5.54
N ALA A 84 4.61 -7.55 -5.25
CA ALA A 84 5.13 -6.61 -6.22
C ALA A 84 6.58 -6.94 -6.62
N ARG A 85 7.43 -7.40 -5.69
CA ARG A 85 8.77 -7.88 -5.97
C ARG A 85 8.75 -9.11 -6.87
N ASP A 86 7.92 -10.09 -6.54
CA ASP A 86 7.80 -11.35 -7.27
C ASP A 86 7.21 -11.14 -8.68
N ALA A 87 6.41 -10.08 -8.86
CA ALA A 87 5.91 -9.62 -10.15
C ALA A 87 6.91 -8.73 -10.92
N GLY A 88 8.12 -8.50 -10.39
CA GLY A 88 9.15 -7.67 -11.03
C GLY A 88 8.86 -6.17 -11.04
N ARG A 89 7.84 -5.70 -10.30
CA ARG A 89 7.44 -4.28 -10.26
C ARG A 89 8.38 -3.41 -9.41
N VAL A 90 9.00 -3.98 -8.41
CA VAL A 90 9.94 -3.32 -7.50
C VAL A 90 11.01 -4.30 -7.06
N GLN A 91 12.22 -3.79 -6.86
CA GLN A 91 13.29 -4.50 -6.17
C GLN A 91 13.75 -3.63 -5.02
N PHE A 92 14.02 -4.20 -3.87
CA PHE A 92 14.38 -3.44 -2.67
C PHE A 92 15.36 -4.19 -1.78
N ASP A 93 16.14 -3.41 -1.04
CA ASP A 93 17.15 -3.89 -0.12
C ASP A 93 16.86 -3.44 1.32
N MET A 94 16.07 -2.36 1.50
CA MET A 94 15.67 -1.86 2.81
C MET A 94 14.39 -1.04 2.77
N LEU A 95 13.84 -0.74 3.96
CA LEU A 95 12.67 0.13 4.15
C LEU A 95 13.07 1.47 4.77
N PHE A 96 12.33 2.52 4.41
CA PHE A 96 12.43 3.84 5.03
C PHE A 96 11.05 4.37 5.42
N GLY A 97 10.91 4.80 6.68
CA GLY A 97 9.67 5.37 7.21
C GLY A 97 9.79 6.87 7.50
N PRO A 98 9.13 7.76 6.73
CA PRO A 98 9.14 9.17 7.06
C PRO A 98 8.37 9.48 8.35
N ALA A 99 8.91 10.40 9.17
CA ALA A 99 8.25 10.83 10.40
C ALA A 99 6.91 11.54 10.10
N TYR A 100 5.82 11.21 10.84
CA TYR A 100 5.85 10.35 12.03
C TYR A 100 5.24 8.97 11.81
N LYS A 101 4.19 8.85 10.96
CA LYS A 101 3.47 7.58 10.75
C LYS A 101 4.34 6.50 10.11
N GLY A 102 5.19 6.89 9.16
CA GLY A 102 6.12 5.98 8.50
C GLY A 102 7.06 5.26 9.47
N ILE A 103 7.38 5.86 10.63
CA ILE A 103 8.23 5.23 11.65
C ILE A 103 7.65 3.88 12.09
N THR A 104 6.41 3.88 12.56
CA THR A 104 5.75 2.66 13.03
C THR A 104 5.43 1.71 11.88
N LEU A 105 5.08 2.24 10.71
CA LEU A 105 4.73 1.44 9.53
C LEU A 105 5.95 0.70 8.99
N ALA A 106 7.09 1.38 8.78
CA ALA A 106 8.30 0.74 8.28
C ALA A 106 8.85 -0.29 9.26
N SER A 107 8.90 0.04 10.56
CA SER A 107 9.37 -0.87 11.61
C SER A 107 8.50 -2.13 11.70
N ALA A 108 7.18 -1.99 11.76
CA ALA A 108 6.28 -3.13 11.82
C ALA A 108 6.30 -3.95 10.52
N THR A 109 6.44 -3.28 9.35
CA THR A 109 6.55 -3.97 8.05
C THR A 109 7.85 -4.78 7.95
N ALA A 110 8.98 -4.27 8.47
CA ALA A 110 10.23 -5.00 8.50
C ALA A 110 10.10 -6.29 9.34
N VAL A 111 9.46 -6.22 10.52
CA VAL A 111 9.15 -7.41 11.33
C VAL A 111 8.28 -8.40 10.56
N ALA A 112 7.21 -7.93 9.90
CA ALA A 112 6.32 -8.81 9.14
C ALA A 112 7.01 -9.41 7.89
N LEU A 113 7.96 -8.72 7.28
CA LEU A 113 8.80 -9.26 6.19
C LEU A 113 9.71 -10.36 6.70
N ALA A 114 10.38 -10.15 7.85
CA ALA A 114 11.23 -11.17 8.47
C ALA A 114 10.44 -12.45 8.80
N ASP A 115 9.22 -12.32 9.36
CA ASP A 115 8.30 -13.44 9.60
C ASP A 115 7.95 -14.21 8.31
N LEU A 116 8.00 -13.55 7.15
CA LEU A 116 7.75 -14.12 5.83
C LEU A 116 9.04 -14.56 5.11
N GLY A 117 10.18 -14.58 5.80
CA GLY A 117 11.47 -15.03 5.28
C GLY A 117 12.21 -13.97 4.42
N ALA A 118 11.83 -12.70 4.52
CA ALA A 118 12.47 -11.59 3.82
C ALA A 118 12.98 -10.56 4.84
N ASP A 119 14.06 -10.91 5.55
CA ASP A 119 14.69 -10.01 6.53
C ASP A 119 15.43 -8.88 5.79
N VAL A 120 15.04 -7.63 6.07
CA VAL A 120 15.63 -6.43 5.49
C VAL A 120 15.84 -5.36 6.56
N PRO A 121 16.92 -4.56 6.46
CA PRO A 121 17.12 -3.42 7.34
C PRO A 121 16.05 -2.36 7.12
N PHE A 122 15.84 -1.53 8.15
CA PHE A 122 14.97 -0.38 8.05
C PHE A 122 15.58 0.85 8.74
N ALA A 123 15.13 2.02 8.29
CA ALA A 123 15.46 3.30 8.89
C ALA A 123 14.23 4.23 8.87
N PHE A 124 14.30 5.30 9.64
CA PHE A 124 13.34 6.39 9.62
C PHE A 124 14.04 7.72 9.92
N ASN A 125 13.40 8.85 9.60
CA ASN A 125 13.95 10.14 9.96
C ASN A 125 13.33 10.71 11.23
N ARG A 126 14.08 11.59 11.88
CA ARG A 126 13.60 12.57 12.85
C ARG A 126 13.26 13.87 12.13
N LYS A 127 12.34 14.66 12.66
CA LYS A 127 12.08 16.02 12.15
C LYS A 127 13.15 17.02 12.59
N GLU A 128 13.81 16.75 13.72
CA GLU A 128 14.87 17.59 14.27
C GLU A 128 16.17 16.80 14.37
N ALA A 129 17.25 17.38 13.87
CA ALA A 129 18.58 16.79 14.02
C ALA A 129 18.98 16.80 15.49
N LYS A 130 19.67 15.74 15.96
CA LYS A 130 20.33 15.73 17.27
C LYS A 130 21.80 16.10 17.12
N ASP A 131 22.26 16.96 18.03
CA ASP A 131 23.66 17.40 18.08
C ASP A 131 24.56 16.45 18.87
N HIS A 132 23.98 15.45 19.58
CA HIS A 132 24.70 14.54 20.48
C HIS A 132 24.33 13.08 20.30
N GLY A 133 25.28 12.18 20.53
CA GLY A 133 25.12 10.72 20.39
C GLY A 133 25.15 10.28 18.93
N GLU A 134 24.21 9.40 18.53
CA GLU A 134 23.99 9.08 17.11
C GLU A 134 23.40 10.31 16.42
N GLY A 135 24.25 11.27 16.04
CA GLY A 135 23.87 12.52 15.39
C GLY A 135 23.13 12.34 14.07
N GLY A 136 22.57 13.47 13.55
CA GLY A 136 21.88 13.49 12.27
C GLY A 136 20.37 13.26 12.35
N VAL A 137 19.77 13.13 11.19
CA VAL A 137 18.30 13.02 11.02
C VAL A 137 17.81 11.57 10.81
N ILE A 138 18.71 10.64 10.46
CA ILE A 138 18.38 9.23 10.20
C ILE A 138 18.59 8.38 11.46
N VAL A 139 17.67 7.47 11.72
CA VAL A 139 17.71 6.49 12.82
C VAL A 139 17.48 5.11 12.25
N GLY A 140 18.20 4.11 12.75
CA GLY A 140 18.18 2.73 12.28
C GLY A 140 19.39 2.41 11.41
N SER A 141 19.24 1.58 10.43
CA SER A 141 20.32 1.19 9.52
C SER A 141 20.75 2.36 8.62
N PRO A 142 22.04 2.49 8.29
CA PRO A 142 22.48 3.43 7.25
C PRO A 142 21.71 3.20 5.95
N LEU A 143 21.28 4.29 5.30
CA LEU A 143 20.59 4.20 4.02
C LEU A 143 21.56 3.70 2.95
N ALA A 144 21.23 2.57 2.32
CA ALA A 144 22.04 1.93 1.28
C ALA A 144 21.18 1.13 0.29
N GLY A 145 21.68 0.90 -0.92
CA GLY A 145 21.00 0.10 -1.92
C GLY A 145 19.67 0.71 -2.38
N ARG A 146 18.69 -0.14 -2.64
CA ARG A 146 17.35 0.21 -3.13
C ARG A 146 16.39 0.33 -1.96
N VAL A 147 15.87 1.53 -1.72
CA VAL A 147 15.08 1.87 -0.55
C VAL A 147 13.62 2.06 -0.92
N VAL A 148 12.71 1.31 -0.29
CA VAL A 148 11.26 1.52 -0.38
C VAL A 148 10.80 2.42 0.76
N ILE A 149 10.11 3.51 0.40
CA ILE A 149 9.47 4.44 1.34
C ILE A 149 8.14 3.85 1.78
N VAL A 150 7.88 3.77 3.09
CA VAL A 150 6.63 3.22 3.64
C VAL A 150 5.87 4.33 4.35
N ASP A 151 4.68 4.67 3.84
CA ASP A 151 3.80 5.69 4.43
C ASP A 151 2.33 5.22 4.41
N ASP A 152 1.40 5.99 5.00
CA ASP A 152 -0.02 5.60 5.04
C ASP A 152 -0.78 5.95 3.77
N VAL A 153 -0.68 7.18 3.31
CA VAL A 153 -1.32 7.71 2.09
C VAL A 153 -0.46 8.82 1.49
N ILE A 154 -0.60 9.06 0.20
CA ILE A 154 -0.03 10.23 -0.45
C ILE A 154 -1.13 11.28 -0.65
N THR A 155 -0.93 12.51 -0.13
CA THR A 155 -1.84 13.63 -0.34
C THR A 155 -1.23 14.69 -1.28
N ALA A 156 -0.15 15.35 -0.85
CA ALA A 156 0.58 16.35 -1.64
C ALA A 156 1.98 15.88 -2.06
N GLY A 157 2.39 14.68 -1.68
CA GLY A 157 3.71 14.12 -2.01
C GLY A 157 4.90 14.74 -1.26
N THR A 158 4.67 15.66 -0.32
CA THR A 158 5.77 16.34 0.42
C THR A 158 6.62 15.34 1.20
N SER A 159 6.00 14.42 1.93
CA SER A 159 6.72 13.38 2.68
C SER A 159 7.58 12.49 1.76
N VAL A 160 7.06 12.14 0.58
CA VAL A 160 7.81 11.36 -0.41
C VAL A 160 8.99 12.15 -0.96
N ARG A 161 8.79 13.45 -1.28
CA ARG A 161 9.87 14.31 -1.77
C ARG A 161 11.02 14.41 -0.75
N GLU A 162 10.70 14.73 0.50
CA GLU A 162 11.69 14.82 1.57
C GLU A 162 12.43 13.50 1.77
N SER A 163 11.72 12.37 1.69
CA SER A 163 12.31 11.03 1.77
C SER A 163 13.26 10.74 0.61
N VAL A 164 12.87 11.07 -0.61
CA VAL A 164 13.73 10.91 -1.80
C VAL A 164 15.01 11.73 -1.69
N GLU A 165 14.91 12.97 -1.20
CA GLU A 165 16.07 13.84 -0.97
C GLU A 165 17.02 13.22 0.06
N LEU A 166 16.52 12.74 1.20
CA LEU A 166 17.33 12.07 2.24
C LEU A 166 18.01 10.80 1.74
N ILE A 167 17.27 9.95 1.02
CA ILE A 167 17.79 8.69 0.47
C ILE A 167 18.91 8.98 -0.54
N ARG A 168 18.69 9.92 -1.45
CA ARG A 168 19.71 10.32 -2.45
C ARG A 168 20.94 10.98 -1.81
N ALA A 169 20.73 11.83 -0.81
CA ALA A 169 21.84 12.48 -0.08
C ALA A 169 22.73 11.45 0.64
N ALA A 170 22.20 10.30 1.04
CA ALA A 170 22.96 9.19 1.59
C ALA A 170 23.63 8.29 0.54
N GLY A 171 23.48 8.58 -0.76
CA GLY A 171 24.02 7.77 -1.86
C GLY A 171 23.18 6.51 -2.16
N ALA A 172 22.00 6.37 -1.56
CA ALA A 172 21.09 5.27 -1.82
C ALA A 172 20.08 5.61 -2.95
N THR A 173 19.38 4.60 -3.44
CA THR A 173 18.43 4.74 -4.56
C THR A 173 16.99 4.58 -4.06
N PRO A 174 16.10 5.59 -4.20
CA PRO A 174 14.69 5.41 -3.94
C PRO A 174 14.10 4.46 -5.00
N ALA A 175 13.52 3.34 -4.54
CA ALA A 175 13.07 2.25 -5.40
C ALA A 175 11.56 2.20 -5.59
N GLY A 176 10.80 2.82 -4.70
CA GLY A 176 9.34 2.86 -4.74
C GLY A 176 8.75 3.41 -3.46
N VAL A 177 7.45 3.61 -3.49
CA VAL A 177 6.65 3.98 -2.32
C VAL A 177 5.61 2.90 -2.06
N LEU A 178 5.38 2.54 -0.80
CA LEU A 178 4.37 1.60 -0.37
C LEU A 178 3.40 2.29 0.58
N ILE A 179 2.11 2.30 0.23
CA ILE A 179 1.04 2.98 0.99
C ILE A 179 -0.13 2.05 1.29
N ALA A 180 -0.94 2.40 2.28
CA ALA A 180 -2.13 1.62 2.62
C ALA A 180 -3.26 1.79 1.60
N LEU A 181 -3.57 3.04 1.25
CA LEU A 181 -4.70 3.35 0.37
C LEU A 181 -4.33 4.44 -0.65
N ASP A 182 -4.46 4.11 -1.94
CA ASP A 182 -4.47 5.12 -3.00
C ASP A 182 -5.92 5.56 -3.24
N ARG A 183 -6.21 6.81 -2.92
CA ARG A 183 -7.54 7.41 -3.12
C ARG A 183 -7.81 7.73 -4.59
N MET A 184 -6.80 7.67 -5.46
CA MET A 184 -6.89 7.99 -6.89
C MET A 184 -7.53 9.36 -7.15
N GLU A 185 -7.26 10.34 -6.29
CA GLU A 185 -7.87 11.67 -6.35
C GLU A 185 -6.90 12.69 -6.94
N ARG A 186 -7.42 13.55 -7.81
CA ARG A 186 -6.71 14.73 -8.27
C ARG A 186 -6.50 15.70 -7.12
N SER A 187 -5.31 16.26 -7.01
CA SER A 187 -4.95 17.26 -6.01
C SER A 187 -5.56 18.64 -6.33
N GLY A 188 -5.53 19.56 -5.38
CA GLY A 188 -6.01 20.94 -5.57
C GLY A 188 -7.41 21.20 -5.01
N ALA A 189 -7.86 22.44 -5.09
CA ALA A 189 -9.23 22.86 -4.76
C ALA A 189 -10.20 22.55 -5.92
N ASP A 190 -11.50 22.65 -5.67
CA ASP A 190 -12.55 22.30 -6.65
C ASP A 190 -12.45 23.06 -7.98
N ASP A 191 -11.93 24.29 -7.94
CA ASP A 191 -11.74 25.18 -9.10
C ASP A 191 -10.35 25.05 -9.74
N ALA A 192 -9.43 24.30 -9.13
CA ALA A 192 -8.04 24.15 -9.57
C ALA A 192 -7.54 22.73 -9.38
N LEU A 193 -8.23 21.74 -9.97
CA LEU A 193 -7.83 20.35 -9.93
C LEU A 193 -6.59 20.09 -10.79
N SER A 194 -5.62 19.34 -10.26
CA SER A 194 -4.47 18.85 -11.02
C SER A 194 -4.91 17.92 -12.16
N ALA A 195 -4.05 17.73 -13.17
CA ALA A 195 -4.29 16.80 -14.27
C ALA A 195 -4.32 15.34 -13.81
N GLY A 196 -3.50 15.00 -12.79
CA GLY A 196 -3.38 13.64 -12.27
C GLY A 196 -3.50 13.56 -10.75
N SER A 197 -3.46 12.34 -10.22
CA SER A 197 -3.44 12.11 -8.78
C SER A 197 -2.06 12.42 -8.18
N ALA A 198 -2.00 12.53 -6.84
CA ALA A 198 -0.74 12.67 -6.13
C ALA A 198 0.18 11.45 -6.36
N VAL A 199 -0.38 10.26 -6.47
CA VAL A 199 0.35 9.01 -6.81
C VAL A 199 0.97 9.12 -8.20
N GLN A 200 0.18 9.46 -9.22
CA GLN A 200 0.67 9.65 -10.60
C GLN A 200 1.76 10.72 -10.69
N SER A 201 1.63 11.80 -9.92
CA SER A 201 2.65 12.85 -9.85
C SER A 201 3.97 12.33 -9.27
N VAL A 202 3.92 11.50 -8.22
CA VAL A 202 5.11 10.86 -7.63
C VAL A 202 5.76 9.92 -8.63
N GLU A 203 4.98 9.04 -9.28
CA GLU A 203 5.49 8.08 -10.26
C GLU A 203 6.16 8.79 -11.45
N SER A 204 5.52 9.82 -12.00
CA SER A 204 6.07 10.57 -13.14
C SER A 204 7.29 11.40 -12.76
N THR A 205 7.33 11.98 -11.56
CA THR A 205 8.43 12.85 -11.12
C THR A 205 9.69 12.06 -10.80
N TYR A 206 9.55 10.89 -10.17
CA TYR A 206 10.69 10.14 -9.65
C TYR A 206 11.03 8.88 -10.45
N GLY A 207 10.15 8.47 -11.38
CA GLY A 207 10.35 7.26 -12.19
C GLY A 207 10.32 5.97 -11.37
N MET A 208 9.63 5.95 -10.23
CA MET A 208 9.53 4.82 -9.32
C MET A 208 8.06 4.45 -9.05
N PRO A 209 7.74 3.17 -8.87
CA PRO A 209 6.35 2.74 -8.65
C PRO A 209 5.83 3.16 -7.29
N VAL A 210 4.53 3.47 -7.22
CA VAL A 210 3.77 3.54 -5.98
C VAL A 210 2.90 2.29 -5.85
N LEU A 211 3.12 1.55 -4.78
CA LEU A 211 2.40 0.33 -4.44
C LEU A 211 1.38 0.67 -3.36
N ALA A 212 0.12 0.35 -3.59
CA ALA A 212 -0.93 0.49 -2.58
C ALA A 212 -1.49 -0.88 -2.19
N ILE A 213 -1.79 -1.09 -0.89
CA ILE A 213 -2.49 -2.30 -0.46
C ILE A 213 -3.85 -2.36 -1.15
N ALA A 214 -4.58 -1.25 -1.16
CA ALA A 214 -5.84 -1.10 -1.90
C ALA A 214 -5.94 0.29 -2.52
N ASN A 215 -6.83 0.44 -3.48
CA ASN A 215 -7.15 1.72 -4.11
C ASN A 215 -8.66 1.95 -4.20
N LEU A 216 -9.07 3.11 -4.73
CA LEU A 216 -10.49 3.46 -4.87
C LEU A 216 -11.27 2.48 -5.76
N ASN A 217 -10.63 1.87 -6.77
CA ASN A 217 -11.29 0.85 -7.59
C ASN A 217 -11.57 -0.43 -6.79
N ASP A 218 -10.64 -0.81 -5.89
CA ASP A 218 -10.84 -1.95 -4.97
C ASP A 218 -12.00 -1.67 -4.02
N LEU A 219 -12.09 -0.44 -3.50
CA LEU A 219 -13.20 -0.01 -2.65
C LEU A 219 -14.55 -0.09 -3.37
N LEU A 220 -14.62 0.34 -4.63
CA LEU A 220 -15.82 0.23 -5.45
C LEU A 220 -16.19 -1.23 -5.75
N ARG A 221 -15.18 -2.09 -6.03
CA ARG A 221 -15.40 -3.55 -6.19
C ARG A 221 -15.92 -4.18 -4.91
N PHE A 222 -15.32 -3.82 -3.78
CA PHE A 222 -15.76 -4.28 -2.47
C PHE A 222 -17.23 -3.92 -2.20
N LEU A 223 -17.65 -2.67 -2.41
CA LEU A 223 -19.03 -2.22 -2.21
C LEU A 223 -20.05 -2.94 -3.12
N ASN A 224 -19.60 -3.48 -4.27
CA ASN A 224 -20.43 -4.31 -5.16
C ASN A 224 -20.39 -5.81 -4.82
N SER A 225 -19.54 -6.24 -3.89
CA SER A 225 -19.38 -7.67 -3.54
C SER A 225 -20.52 -8.18 -2.65
N GLU A 226 -20.60 -9.51 -2.50
CA GLU A 226 -21.59 -10.18 -1.65
C GLU A 226 -21.12 -10.28 -0.17
N SER A 227 -20.01 -9.64 0.22
CA SER A 227 -19.54 -9.60 1.61
C SER A 227 -20.60 -8.96 2.52
N SER A 228 -20.80 -9.53 3.70
CA SER A 228 -21.69 -8.96 4.73
C SER A 228 -21.28 -7.56 5.17
N PHE A 229 -19.97 -7.28 5.18
CA PHE A 229 -19.44 -5.94 5.45
C PHE A 229 -19.76 -4.97 4.30
N ALA A 230 -19.70 -5.43 3.06
CA ALA A 230 -20.09 -4.64 1.90
C ALA A 230 -21.60 -4.34 1.93
N ALA A 231 -22.43 -5.28 2.33
CA ALA A 231 -23.88 -5.09 2.44
C ALA A 231 -24.24 -3.92 3.37
N ALA A 232 -23.55 -3.79 4.52
CA ALA A 232 -23.76 -2.69 5.46
C ALA A 232 -23.36 -1.32 4.91
N ALA A 233 -22.42 -1.26 3.96
CA ALA A 233 -21.90 -0.03 3.37
C ALA A 233 -22.40 0.23 1.94
N ARG A 234 -23.17 -0.68 1.36
CA ARG A 234 -23.62 -0.63 -0.07
C ARG A 234 -24.43 0.63 -0.40
N SER A 235 -25.16 1.17 0.57
CA SER A 235 -25.92 2.42 0.39
C SER A 235 -25.04 3.61 0.02
N PHE A 236 -23.74 3.59 0.33
CA PHE A 236 -22.79 4.63 -0.01
C PHE A 236 -22.20 4.50 -1.44
N LEU A 237 -22.40 3.36 -2.12
CA LEU A 237 -21.84 3.12 -3.45
C LEU A 237 -22.17 4.22 -4.47
N PRO A 238 -23.42 4.74 -4.58
CA PRO A 238 -23.72 5.83 -5.51
C PRO A 238 -22.94 7.12 -5.18
N ALA A 239 -22.75 7.43 -3.90
CA ALA A 239 -21.99 8.61 -3.47
C ALA A 239 -20.49 8.45 -3.78
N VAL A 240 -19.91 7.27 -3.57
CA VAL A 240 -18.51 6.99 -3.90
C VAL A 240 -18.28 7.04 -5.42
N LYS A 241 -19.21 6.54 -6.23
CA LYS A 241 -19.14 6.64 -7.71
C LYS A 241 -19.14 8.11 -8.17
N ARG A 242 -20.11 8.92 -7.70
CA ARG A 242 -20.17 10.36 -8.04
C ARG A 242 -18.92 11.13 -7.59
N TYR A 243 -18.38 10.79 -6.42
CA TYR A 243 -17.16 11.39 -5.91
C TYR A 243 -15.95 11.07 -6.81
N ARG A 244 -15.83 9.80 -7.24
CA ARG A 244 -14.81 9.38 -8.21
C ARG A 244 -14.95 10.08 -9.56
N GLU A 245 -16.16 10.20 -10.10
CA GLU A 245 -16.42 10.89 -11.38
C GLU A 245 -15.97 12.35 -11.32
N ARG A 246 -16.16 13.01 -10.18
CA ARG A 246 -15.81 14.41 -10.00
C ARG A 246 -14.32 14.63 -9.71
N TYR A 247 -13.72 13.82 -8.86
CA TYR A 247 -12.38 14.05 -8.32
C TYR A 247 -11.35 12.98 -8.70
N GLY A 248 -11.75 11.91 -9.36
CA GLY A 248 -10.85 10.83 -9.77
C GLY A 248 -9.85 11.24 -10.84
N ALA A 249 -8.67 10.58 -10.83
CA ALA A 249 -7.60 10.71 -11.80
C ALA A 249 -7.43 9.43 -12.62
#